data_c732534fbae66921272e81b84af92c96
#
_entry.id   c732534fbae66921272e81b84af92c96
#
_cell.length_a   1.000
_cell.length_b   1.000
_cell.length_c   1.000
_cell.angle_alpha   90.00
_cell.angle_beta   90.00
_cell.angle_gamma   90.00
#
_symmetry.space_group_name_H-M   'P 1'
#
loop_
_entity.id
_entity.type
_entity.pdbx_description
1 polymer ?
#
loop_
_entity_poly.entity_id
_entity_poly.type
_entity_poly.pdbx_seq_one_letter_code
_entity_poly.pdbx_strand_id
1 'polypeptide(L)'
;NLGRLCLDGAKTEKVLAWEEQVRAEAKRLGKPAETEQTRREDEIVTWLHRHEIQESWHIAPELAEFGVLPEQLETLTGYLEPGAIAVVLSQFTSSLRTERIAEAMIDSTARIFDLIRAIKDYSYMDQMPIQEVDVPQSLENTLAMLASRLRKVQVVRDYEPNLPCVSAYGRELNQVWTALIENALDAVQDEGEIKLIVRTAGDMLLIEIWDNGPGIPADLQARIFEPFFTTKAPGSGLGLGLDVVNRIVRMHRGFVTVQSKPGETCFQVRLPLQQVQAY
;
A
#
# COMPACT_ATOMS: atom_id res chain seq x y z
N ASN A 1 3.75 17.93 20.55
CA ASN A 1 4.25 18.45 21.86
C ASN A 1 4.14 19.98 22.01
N LEU A 2 3.11 20.62 21.41
CA LEU A 2 2.75 22.03 21.59
C LEU A 2 2.47 22.40 23.06
N GLY A 3 2.30 21.43 23.94
CA GLY A 3 2.09 21.65 25.37
C GLY A 3 3.30 22.17 26.16
N ARG A 4 4.49 22.32 25.55
CA ARG A 4 5.65 23.01 26.15
C ARG A 4 5.72 24.50 25.84
N LEU A 5 5.00 24.94 24.83
CA LEU A 5 4.71 26.36 24.64
C LEU A 5 3.49 26.62 25.51
N CYS A 6 3.54 27.44 26.53
CA CYS A 6 2.35 27.87 27.28
C CYS A 6 1.39 28.66 26.36
N LEU A 7 0.97 28.06 25.24
CA LEU A 7 -0.04 28.60 24.34
C LEU A 7 -1.41 28.31 24.95
N ASP A 8 -2.24 29.33 25.00
CA ASP A 8 -3.65 29.22 25.29
C ASP A 8 -4.33 28.23 24.30
N GLY A 9 -5.32 27.48 24.74
CA GLY A 9 -5.99 26.47 23.89
C GLY A 9 -6.48 27.01 22.56
N ALA A 10 -6.97 28.28 22.54
CA ALA A 10 -7.39 28.95 21.31
C ALA A 10 -6.25 29.23 20.33
N LYS A 11 -5.06 29.52 20.81
CA LYS A 11 -3.86 29.72 19.97
C LYS A 11 -3.35 28.40 19.42
N THR A 12 -3.40 27.32 20.21
CA THR A 12 -3.03 25.96 19.77
C THR A 12 -3.92 25.49 18.62
N GLU A 13 -5.23 25.72 18.72
CA GLU A 13 -6.17 25.35 17.65
C GLU A 13 -5.89 26.09 16.34
N LYS A 14 -5.57 27.39 16.43
CA LYS A 14 -5.18 28.19 15.25
C LYS A 14 -3.88 27.73 14.61
N VAL A 15 -2.89 27.32 15.39
CA VAL A 15 -1.62 26.76 14.87
C VAL A 15 -1.89 25.44 14.15
N LEU A 16 -2.67 24.54 14.72
CA LEU A 16 -3.04 23.27 14.08
C LEU A 16 -3.78 23.50 12.75
N ALA A 17 -4.75 24.40 12.75
CA ALA A 17 -5.47 24.76 11.53
C ALA A 17 -4.55 25.34 10.45
N TRP A 18 -3.58 26.17 10.85
CA TRP A 18 -2.54 26.68 9.93
C TRP A 18 -1.68 25.56 9.37
N GLU A 19 -1.19 24.63 10.20
CA GLU A 19 -0.40 23.47 9.76
C GLU A 19 -1.19 22.61 8.74
N GLU A 20 -2.45 22.32 9.02
CA GLU A 20 -3.32 21.56 8.12
C GLU A 20 -3.52 22.27 6.77
N GLN A 21 -3.77 23.59 6.79
CA GLN A 21 -3.94 24.39 5.59
C GLN A 21 -2.66 24.39 4.73
N VAL A 22 -1.50 24.62 5.34
CA VAL A 22 -0.20 24.61 4.64
C VAL A 22 0.07 23.23 4.01
N ARG A 23 -0.19 22.13 4.74
CA ARG A 23 -0.04 20.78 4.23
C ARG A 23 -0.97 20.47 3.07
N ALA A 24 -2.23 20.87 3.17
CA ALA A 24 -3.21 20.67 2.09
C ALA A 24 -2.82 21.42 0.81
N GLU A 25 -2.32 22.64 0.95
CA GLU A 25 -1.92 23.45 -0.18
C GLU A 25 -0.61 22.97 -0.83
N ALA A 26 0.38 22.59 -0.04
CA ALA A 26 1.60 21.96 -0.53
C ALA A 26 1.32 20.67 -1.30
N LYS A 27 0.40 19.85 -0.81
CA LYS A 27 -0.03 18.61 -1.49
C LYS A 27 -0.72 18.90 -2.82
N ARG A 28 -1.48 19.99 -2.91
CA ARG A 28 -2.16 20.42 -4.14
C ARG A 28 -1.20 20.95 -5.20
N LEU A 29 -0.20 21.73 -4.78
CA LEU A 29 0.76 22.38 -5.68
C LEU A 29 1.89 21.44 -6.12
N GLY A 30 2.19 20.41 -5.35
CA GLY A 30 3.33 19.52 -5.59
C GLY A 30 4.67 20.17 -5.26
N LYS A 31 5.75 19.41 -5.46
CA LYS A 31 7.11 19.90 -5.15
C LYS A 31 7.51 21.03 -6.11
N PRO A 32 7.97 22.19 -5.58
CA PRO A 32 8.41 23.31 -6.41
C PRO A 32 9.66 22.96 -7.24
N ALA A 33 9.82 23.59 -8.39
CA ALA A 33 11.03 23.49 -9.18
C ALA A 33 12.22 24.11 -8.42
N GLU A 34 13.43 23.65 -8.68
CA GLU A 34 14.65 24.04 -7.95
C GLU A 34 14.89 25.56 -7.95
N THR A 35 14.65 26.22 -9.07
CA THR A 35 14.73 27.68 -9.19
C THR A 35 13.69 28.43 -8.36
N GLU A 36 12.49 27.87 -8.27
CA GLU A 36 11.41 28.42 -7.47
C GLU A 36 11.66 28.18 -5.97
N GLN A 37 12.23 27.05 -5.62
CA GLN A 37 12.62 26.73 -4.25
C GLN A 37 13.66 27.74 -3.72
N THR A 38 14.72 28.01 -4.48
CA THR A 38 15.76 29.02 -4.11
C THR A 38 15.15 30.40 -3.89
N ARG A 39 14.27 30.83 -4.80
CA ARG A 39 13.59 32.14 -4.65
C ARG A 39 12.75 32.19 -3.37
N ARG A 40 11.98 31.14 -3.08
CA ARG A 40 11.15 31.05 -1.87
C ARG A 40 11.99 31.02 -0.61
N GLU A 41 13.13 30.35 -0.63
CA GLU A 41 14.07 30.34 0.48
C GLU A 41 14.55 31.72 0.83
N ASP A 42 14.97 32.52 -0.15
CA ASP A 42 15.40 33.91 0.04
C ASP A 42 14.27 34.80 0.59
N GLU A 43 13.05 34.62 0.09
CA GLU A 43 11.87 35.33 0.57
C GLU A 43 11.53 34.99 2.02
N ILE A 44 11.60 33.68 2.39
CA ILE A 44 11.37 33.20 3.74
C ILE A 44 12.47 33.67 4.70
N VAL A 45 13.75 33.62 4.29
CA VAL A 45 14.87 34.19 5.08
C VAL A 45 14.65 35.65 5.37
N THR A 46 14.26 36.44 4.37
CA THR A 46 13.95 37.84 4.52
C THR A 46 12.82 38.10 5.50
N TRP A 47 11.75 37.25 5.43
CA TRP A 47 10.63 37.32 6.34
C TRP A 47 11.04 36.97 7.78
N LEU A 48 11.82 35.89 7.99
CA LEU A 48 12.32 35.46 9.30
C LEU A 48 13.19 36.56 9.97
N HIS A 49 14.08 37.17 9.20
CA HIS A 49 14.92 38.29 9.70
C HIS A 49 14.08 39.49 10.10
N ARG A 50 13.03 39.84 9.33
CA ARG A 50 12.13 40.97 9.65
C ARG A 50 11.40 40.74 10.99
N HIS A 51 11.14 39.47 11.34
CA HIS A 51 10.48 39.11 12.57
C HIS A 51 11.42 38.64 13.69
N GLU A 52 12.72 38.97 13.57
CA GLU A 52 13.76 38.70 14.57
C GLU A 52 13.94 37.22 14.93
N ILE A 53 13.61 36.28 14.00
CA ILE A 53 13.76 34.85 14.17
C ILE A 53 15.19 34.45 13.74
N GLN A 54 16.01 34.01 14.72
CA GLN A 54 17.45 33.81 14.50
C GLN A 54 17.82 32.50 13.81
N GLU A 55 16.97 31.46 13.82
CA GLU A 55 17.28 30.14 13.27
C GLU A 55 16.88 29.99 11.77
N SER A 56 16.95 31.08 11.01
CA SER A 56 16.52 31.15 9.61
C SER A 56 17.17 30.11 8.71
N TRP A 57 18.45 29.79 8.94
CA TRP A 57 19.23 28.84 8.15
C TRP A 57 18.75 27.39 8.25
N HIS A 58 18.02 27.02 9.31
CA HIS A 58 17.40 25.71 9.46
C HIS A 58 15.96 25.66 8.95
N ILE A 59 15.23 26.75 9.16
CA ILE A 59 13.79 26.83 8.95
C ILE A 59 13.47 27.11 7.48
N ALA A 60 14.17 28.07 6.86
CA ALA A 60 13.86 28.54 5.52
C ALA A 60 14.02 27.46 4.42
N PRO A 61 15.11 26.66 4.38
CA PRO A 61 15.25 25.63 3.36
C PRO A 61 14.15 24.58 3.42
N GLU A 62 13.80 24.10 4.62
CA GLU A 62 12.77 23.07 4.81
C GLU A 62 11.37 23.60 4.43
N LEU A 63 11.04 24.85 4.78
CA LEU A 63 9.77 25.46 4.39
C LEU A 63 9.69 25.70 2.88
N ALA A 64 10.78 26.16 2.26
CA ALA A 64 10.85 26.40 0.82
C ALA A 64 10.72 25.09 0.03
N GLU A 65 11.42 24.03 0.45
CA GLU A 65 11.32 22.69 -0.16
C GLU A 65 9.90 22.11 -0.06
N PHE A 66 9.22 22.35 1.08
CA PHE A 66 7.83 21.94 1.28
C PHE A 66 6.83 22.77 0.46
N GLY A 67 7.26 23.94 -0.04
CA GLY A 67 6.43 24.82 -0.85
C GLY A 67 5.66 25.87 -0.07
N VAL A 68 6.05 26.16 1.19
CA VAL A 68 5.44 27.21 2.01
C VAL A 68 5.69 28.58 1.40
N LEU A 69 4.67 29.43 1.42
CA LEU A 69 4.73 30.81 0.93
C LEU A 69 4.86 31.80 2.09
N PRO A 70 5.57 32.94 1.91
CA PRO A 70 5.70 33.97 2.94
C PRO A 70 4.36 34.52 3.45
N GLU A 71 3.33 34.58 2.61
CA GLU A 71 1.99 35.01 2.99
C GLU A 71 1.34 34.07 4.00
N GLN A 72 1.66 32.81 3.95
CA GLN A 72 1.17 31.80 4.93
C GLN A 72 1.83 32.00 6.28
N LEU A 73 3.10 32.41 6.31
CA LEU A 73 3.82 32.72 7.55
C LEU A 73 3.30 34.01 8.20
N GLU A 74 2.87 34.99 7.40
CA GLU A 74 2.32 36.24 7.89
C GLU A 74 1.07 36.05 8.75
N THR A 75 0.28 35.00 8.49
CA THR A 75 -0.90 34.68 9.29
C THR A 75 -0.57 34.34 10.76
N LEU A 76 0.63 33.83 11.04
CA LEU A 76 1.08 33.50 12.39
C LEU A 76 1.30 34.77 13.25
N THR A 77 1.74 35.87 12.63
CA THR A 77 1.99 37.16 13.34
C THR A 77 0.71 37.76 13.90
N GLY A 78 -0.44 37.40 13.34
CA GLY A 78 -1.76 37.87 13.79
C GLY A 78 -2.19 37.37 15.18
N TYR A 79 -1.52 36.33 15.71
CA TYR A 79 -1.92 35.70 16.98
C TYR A 79 -0.77 35.15 17.83
N LEU A 80 0.47 35.17 17.32
CA LEU A 80 1.66 34.69 18.03
C LEU A 80 2.72 35.79 18.16
N GLU A 81 3.45 35.78 19.25
CA GLU A 81 4.65 36.60 19.44
C GLU A 81 5.86 35.97 18.70
N PRO A 82 6.88 36.75 18.28
CA PRO A 82 8.03 36.26 17.51
C PRO A 82 8.71 35.01 18.09
N GLY A 83 8.91 34.94 19.41
CA GLY A 83 9.48 33.78 20.08
C GLY A 83 8.62 32.52 19.98
N ALA A 84 7.30 32.67 20.00
CA ALA A 84 6.36 31.56 19.83
C ALA A 84 6.34 31.09 18.37
N ILE A 85 6.41 32.02 17.41
CA ILE A 85 6.49 31.70 15.97
C ILE A 85 7.76 30.87 15.70
N ALA A 86 8.92 31.25 16.23
CA ALA A 86 10.18 30.52 16.06
C ALA A 86 10.03 29.05 16.50
N VAL A 87 9.40 28.82 17.67
CA VAL A 87 9.20 27.47 18.19
C VAL A 87 8.19 26.68 17.33
N VAL A 88 7.10 27.29 16.90
CA VAL A 88 6.10 26.65 16.02
C VAL A 88 6.74 26.25 14.70
N LEU A 89 7.49 27.14 14.05
CA LEU A 89 8.15 26.86 12.79
C LEU A 89 9.23 25.78 12.93
N SER A 90 10.00 25.80 14.02
CA SER A 90 11.01 24.77 14.31
C SER A 90 10.36 23.39 14.53
N GLN A 91 9.21 23.31 15.22
CA GLN A 91 8.48 22.07 15.37
C GLN A 91 7.86 21.58 14.06
N PHE A 92 7.27 22.49 13.29
CA PHE A 92 6.68 22.17 12.00
C PHE A 92 7.73 21.64 11.03
N THR A 93 8.87 22.30 10.88
CA THR A 93 9.98 21.83 10.03
C THR A 93 10.55 20.49 10.50
N SER A 94 10.66 20.27 11.81
CA SER A 94 11.06 18.97 12.37
C SER A 94 10.07 17.86 12.02
N SER A 95 8.77 18.14 12.04
CA SER A 95 7.72 17.21 11.62
C SER A 95 7.83 16.89 10.13
N LEU A 96 8.00 17.90 9.27
CA LEU A 96 8.19 17.72 7.82
C LEU A 96 9.41 16.87 7.51
N ARG A 97 10.53 17.14 8.20
CA ARG A 97 11.75 16.35 8.07
C ARG A 97 11.56 14.89 8.46
N THR A 98 10.84 14.65 9.56
CA THR A 98 10.54 13.29 10.03
C THR A 98 9.68 12.53 9.02
N GLU A 99 8.66 13.18 8.45
CA GLU A 99 7.82 12.60 7.41
C GLU A 99 8.63 12.25 6.17
N ARG A 100 9.48 13.15 5.70
CA ARG A 100 10.37 12.91 4.55
C ARG A 100 11.34 11.75 4.78
N ILE A 101 11.92 11.65 5.97
CA ILE A 101 12.79 10.53 6.32
C ILE A 101 12.00 9.22 6.34
N ALA A 102 10.79 9.22 6.88
CA ALA A 102 9.92 8.05 6.88
C ALA A 102 9.55 7.60 5.46
N GLU A 103 9.19 8.52 4.57
CA GLU A 103 8.92 8.24 3.16
C GLU A 103 10.16 7.66 2.46
N ALA A 104 11.33 8.28 2.65
CA ALA A 104 12.58 7.78 2.07
C ALA A 104 12.97 6.38 2.60
N MET A 105 12.66 6.07 3.87
CA MET A 105 12.84 4.74 4.45
C MET A 105 11.88 3.73 3.82
N ILE A 106 10.63 4.10 3.61
CA ILE A 106 9.63 3.24 2.95
C ILE A 106 10.09 2.93 1.52
N ASP A 107 10.49 3.93 0.75
CA ASP A 107 10.98 3.77 -0.63
C ASP A 107 12.26 2.90 -0.69
N SER A 108 13.20 3.13 0.23
CA SER A 108 14.43 2.35 0.30
C SER A 108 14.15 0.90 0.67
N THR A 109 13.23 0.67 1.60
CA THR A 109 12.79 -0.67 1.99
C THR A 109 12.10 -1.38 0.83
N ALA A 110 11.25 -0.68 0.08
CA ALA A 110 10.63 -1.22 -1.13
C ALA A 110 11.69 -1.70 -2.14
N ARG A 111 12.71 -0.88 -2.42
CA ARG A 111 13.82 -1.25 -3.32
C ARG A 111 14.61 -2.46 -2.82
N ILE A 112 14.88 -2.55 -1.51
CA ILE A 112 15.56 -3.70 -0.92
C ILE A 112 14.72 -4.96 -1.09
N PHE A 113 13.40 -4.88 -0.88
CA PHE A 113 12.50 -6.00 -1.13
C PHE A 113 12.49 -6.42 -2.60
N ASP A 114 12.51 -5.47 -3.54
CA ASP A 114 12.57 -5.77 -4.97
C ASP A 114 13.87 -6.47 -5.35
N LEU A 115 15.01 -6.03 -4.78
CA LEU A 115 16.31 -6.68 -4.98
C LEU A 115 16.34 -8.10 -4.38
N ILE A 116 15.88 -8.28 -3.14
CA ILE A 116 15.79 -9.60 -2.50
C ILE A 116 14.88 -10.51 -3.33
N ARG A 117 13.78 -9.97 -3.84
CA ARG A 117 12.83 -10.66 -4.70
C ARG A 117 13.48 -11.11 -6.00
N ALA A 118 14.21 -10.22 -6.69
CA ALA A 118 14.94 -10.54 -7.91
C ALA A 118 16.01 -11.62 -7.68
N ILE A 119 16.78 -11.53 -6.59
CA ILE A 119 17.78 -12.54 -6.22
C ILE A 119 17.10 -13.89 -5.92
N LYS A 120 16.00 -13.86 -5.17
CA LYS A 120 15.22 -15.05 -4.86
C LYS A 120 14.69 -15.71 -6.14
N ASP A 121 14.09 -14.93 -7.03
CA ASP A 121 13.53 -15.43 -8.29
C ASP A 121 14.64 -16.06 -9.18
N TYR A 122 15.82 -15.44 -9.23
CA TYR A 122 16.98 -16.00 -9.93
C TYR A 122 17.53 -17.29 -9.28
N SER A 123 17.63 -17.31 -7.94
CA SER A 123 18.18 -18.44 -7.18
C SER A 123 17.23 -19.64 -7.12
N TYR A 124 15.92 -19.44 -7.17
CA TYR A 124 14.92 -20.52 -7.09
C TYR A 124 14.53 -21.10 -8.45
N MET A 125 14.73 -20.36 -9.55
CA MET A 125 14.45 -20.88 -10.89
C MET A 125 15.23 -22.16 -11.22
N ASP A 126 16.42 -22.36 -10.64
CA ASP A 126 17.28 -23.51 -10.91
C ASP A 126 17.03 -24.73 -10.02
N GLN A 127 16.16 -24.67 -8.99
CA GLN A 127 16.12 -25.72 -7.96
C GLN A 127 14.75 -26.39 -7.74
N MET A 128 13.66 -25.92 -8.34
CA MET A 128 12.36 -26.57 -8.16
C MET A 128 11.87 -27.21 -9.47
N PRO A 129 11.56 -28.52 -9.46
CA PRO A 129 10.98 -29.15 -10.62
C PRO A 129 9.54 -28.66 -10.83
N ILE A 130 9.23 -28.33 -12.08
CA ILE A 130 7.85 -28.18 -12.53
C ILE A 130 7.19 -29.56 -12.36
N GLN A 131 6.01 -29.59 -11.79
CA GLN A 131 5.26 -30.80 -11.55
C GLN A 131 3.81 -30.66 -12.02
N GLU A 132 3.16 -31.77 -12.26
CA GLU A 132 1.72 -31.80 -12.54
C GLU A 132 0.97 -31.52 -11.23
N VAL A 133 0.24 -30.42 -11.17
CA VAL A 133 -0.49 -29.96 -9.98
C VAL A 133 -1.99 -30.13 -10.19
N ASP A 134 -2.61 -30.92 -9.32
CA ASP A 134 -4.06 -30.96 -9.14
C ASP A 134 -4.51 -29.72 -8.34
N VAL A 135 -5.11 -28.75 -9.03
CA VAL A 135 -5.50 -27.48 -8.42
C VAL A 135 -6.60 -27.65 -7.38
N PRO A 136 -7.68 -28.40 -7.60
CA PRO A 136 -8.64 -28.76 -6.54
C PRO A 136 -7.98 -29.29 -5.27
N GLN A 137 -7.09 -30.28 -5.39
CA GLN A 137 -6.39 -30.85 -4.24
C GLN A 137 -5.50 -29.81 -3.54
N SER A 138 -4.85 -28.93 -4.29
CA SER A 138 -4.03 -27.83 -3.79
C SER A 138 -4.87 -26.83 -2.97
N LEU A 139 -6.07 -26.48 -3.45
CA LEU A 139 -7.03 -25.64 -2.71
C LEU A 139 -7.50 -26.30 -1.43
N GLU A 140 -7.85 -27.61 -1.46
CA GLU A 140 -8.27 -28.34 -0.26
C GLU A 140 -7.16 -28.42 0.79
N ASN A 141 -5.90 -28.59 0.38
CA ASN A 141 -4.76 -28.55 1.29
C ASN A 141 -4.64 -27.18 1.97
N THR A 142 -4.87 -26.09 1.22
CA THR A 142 -4.86 -24.72 1.77
C THR A 142 -6.02 -24.51 2.74
N LEU A 143 -7.23 -24.98 2.41
CA LEU A 143 -8.38 -24.90 3.33
C LEU A 143 -8.11 -25.67 4.62
N ALA A 144 -7.48 -26.85 4.54
CA ALA A 144 -7.10 -27.63 5.71
C ALA A 144 -6.10 -26.88 6.61
N MET A 145 -5.14 -26.16 6.03
CA MET A 145 -4.20 -25.32 6.78
C MET A 145 -4.90 -24.15 7.50
N LEU A 146 -5.94 -23.59 6.88
CA LEU A 146 -6.71 -22.46 7.40
C LEU A 146 -7.94 -22.88 8.23
N ALA A 147 -8.08 -24.16 8.55
CA ALA A 147 -9.27 -24.73 9.21
C ALA A 147 -9.67 -24.03 10.51
N SER A 148 -8.71 -23.47 11.25
CA SER A 148 -8.98 -22.73 12.49
C SER A 148 -9.79 -21.45 12.26
N ARG A 149 -9.52 -20.74 11.16
CA ARG A 149 -10.22 -19.51 10.75
C ARG A 149 -11.53 -19.79 10.03
N LEU A 150 -11.65 -20.95 9.39
CA LEU A 150 -12.82 -21.35 8.62
C LEU A 150 -13.98 -21.88 9.47
N ARG A 151 -13.85 -21.95 10.80
CA ARG A 151 -14.86 -22.60 11.69
C ARG A 151 -16.26 -22.02 11.59
N LYS A 152 -16.38 -20.74 11.29
CA LYS A 152 -17.65 -20.02 11.20
C LYS A 152 -17.97 -19.56 9.76
N VAL A 153 -17.12 -19.92 8.81
CA VAL A 153 -17.26 -19.52 7.41
C VAL A 153 -17.83 -20.68 6.62
N GLN A 154 -18.87 -20.42 5.86
CA GLN A 154 -19.40 -21.38 4.91
C GLN A 154 -18.49 -21.47 3.69
N VAL A 155 -17.92 -22.65 3.40
CA VAL A 155 -17.10 -22.88 2.21
C VAL A 155 -17.86 -23.70 1.19
N VAL A 156 -18.23 -23.10 0.06
CA VAL A 156 -18.88 -23.75 -1.07
C VAL A 156 -17.83 -24.14 -2.11
N ARG A 157 -17.89 -25.38 -2.59
CA ARG A 157 -16.98 -25.95 -3.58
C ARG A 157 -17.76 -26.29 -4.85
N ASP A 158 -17.29 -25.80 -5.99
CA ASP A 158 -17.90 -26.03 -7.29
C ASP A 158 -16.79 -26.34 -8.30
N TYR A 159 -16.27 -27.58 -8.21
CA TYR A 159 -15.20 -28.06 -9.06
C TYR A 159 -15.77 -28.89 -10.21
N GLU A 160 -15.40 -28.55 -11.44
CA GLU A 160 -15.73 -29.37 -12.60
C GLU A 160 -15.10 -30.76 -12.47
N PRO A 161 -15.83 -31.83 -12.82
CA PRO A 161 -15.27 -33.19 -12.76
C PRO A 161 -14.17 -33.38 -13.82
N ASN A 162 -13.18 -34.21 -13.48
CA ASN A 162 -12.09 -34.60 -14.39
C ASN A 162 -11.25 -33.44 -14.91
N LEU A 163 -10.98 -32.44 -14.08
CA LEU A 163 -10.10 -31.33 -14.41
C LEU A 163 -8.68 -31.83 -14.73
N PRO A 164 -8.04 -31.26 -15.76
CA PRO A 164 -6.64 -31.58 -16.04
C PRO A 164 -5.71 -30.95 -14.98
N CYS A 165 -4.59 -31.62 -14.71
CA CYS A 165 -3.51 -31.03 -13.95
C CYS A 165 -2.86 -29.88 -14.73
N VAL A 166 -2.26 -28.94 -14.02
CA VAL A 166 -1.44 -27.86 -14.61
C VAL A 166 0.04 -28.10 -14.31
N SER A 167 0.86 -27.88 -15.29
CA SER A 167 2.31 -27.98 -15.17
C SER A 167 2.83 -26.72 -14.46
N ALA A 168 3.20 -26.83 -13.17
CA ALA A 168 3.43 -25.67 -12.32
C ALA A 168 4.43 -25.93 -11.19
N TYR A 169 4.90 -24.84 -10.57
CA TYR A 169 5.59 -24.88 -9.29
C TYR A 169 4.56 -24.98 -8.15
N GLY A 170 4.26 -26.19 -7.67
CA GLY A 170 3.16 -26.45 -6.76
C GLY A 170 3.23 -25.66 -5.44
N ARG A 171 4.44 -25.42 -4.90
CA ARG A 171 4.65 -24.62 -3.70
C ARG A 171 4.24 -23.17 -3.91
N GLU A 172 4.58 -22.63 -5.06
CA GLU A 172 4.26 -21.24 -5.42
C GLU A 172 2.74 -21.06 -5.63
N LEU A 173 2.08 -22.01 -6.27
CA LEU A 173 0.62 -21.99 -6.39
C LEU A 173 -0.08 -22.07 -5.04
N ASN A 174 0.41 -22.86 -4.09
CA ASN A 174 -0.15 -22.89 -2.73
C ASN A 174 -0.07 -21.50 -2.06
N GLN A 175 0.97 -20.72 -2.32
CA GLN A 175 1.08 -19.35 -1.82
C GLN A 175 0.01 -18.43 -2.43
N VAL A 176 -0.33 -18.64 -3.72
CA VAL A 176 -1.43 -17.91 -4.37
C VAL A 176 -2.76 -18.20 -3.67
N TRP A 177 -3.07 -19.48 -3.46
CA TRP A 177 -4.32 -19.87 -2.83
C TRP A 177 -4.41 -19.37 -1.39
N THR A 178 -3.32 -19.48 -0.63
CA THR A 178 -3.25 -18.96 0.74
C THR A 178 -3.55 -17.48 0.77
N ALA A 179 -2.88 -16.68 -0.04
CA ALA A 179 -3.06 -15.22 -0.04
C ALA A 179 -4.48 -14.81 -0.44
N LEU A 180 -5.09 -15.47 -1.45
CA LEU A 180 -6.45 -15.15 -1.89
C LEU A 180 -7.50 -15.58 -0.87
N ILE A 181 -7.37 -16.78 -0.28
CA ILE A 181 -8.31 -17.27 0.74
C ILE A 181 -8.18 -16.48 2.04
N GLU A 182 -6.97 -16.08 2.46
CA GLU A 182 -6.79 -15.19 3.62
C GLU A 182 -7.41 -13.82 3.39
N ASN A 183 -7.30 -13.25 2.19
CA ASN A 183 -7.96 -12.00 1.86
C ASN A 183 -9.49 -12.12 1.91
N ALA A 184 -10.06 -13.22 1.43
CA ALA A 184 -11.48 -13.49 1.52
C ALA A 184 -11.93 -13.64 2.99
N LEU A 185 -11.18 -14.38 3.82
CA LEU A 185 -11.43 -14.54 5.25
C LEU A 185 -11.42 -13.18 5.99
N ASP A 186 -10.44 -12.34 5.69
CA ASP A 186 -10.35 -10.99 6.28
C ASP A 186 -11.54 -10.12 5.85
N ALA A 187 -12.00 -10.25 4.61
CA ALA A 187 -13.15 -9.49 4.10
C ALA A 187 -14.45 -9.90 4.78
N VAL A 188 -14.66 -11.18 5.03
CA VAL A 188 -15.87 -11.68 5.71
C VAL A 188 -15.74 -11.67 7.24
N GLN A 189 -14.63 -11.19 7.80
CA GLN A 189 -14.35 -11.10 9.25
C GLN A 189 -14.54 -12.43 9.96
N ASP A 190 -14.10 -13.53 9.32
CA ASP A 190 -14.24 -14.92 9.75
C ASP A 190 -15.71 -15.38 9.99
N GLU A 191 -16.70 -14.64 9.43
CA GLU A 191 -18.14 -15.00 9.42
C GLU A 191 -18.72 -14.66 8.05
N GLY A 192 -19.16 -15.66 7.27
CA GLY A 192 -19.75 -15.43 5.93
C GLY A 192 -19.60 -16.61 5.01
N GLU A 193 -19.56 -16.35 3.71
CA GLU A 193 -19.45 -17.37 2.68
C GLU A 193 -18.24 -17.12 1.78
N ILE A 194 -17.47 -18.16 1.53
CA ILE A 194 -16.41 -18.21 0.51
C ILE A 194 -16.76 -19.32 -0.47
N LYS A 195 -16.76 -19.01 -1.78
CA LYS A 195 -17.02 -20.00 -2.81
C LYS A 195 -15.79 -20.19 -3.68
N LEU A 196 -15.39 -21.44 -3.88
CA LEU A 196 -14.29 -21.85 -4.76
C LEU A 196 -14.86 -22.53 -5.99
N ILE A 197 -14.51 -22.00 -7.18
CA ILE A 197 -14.92 -22.57 -8.46
C ILE A 197 -13.66 -22.92 -9.23
N VAL A 198 -13.62 -24.11 -9.82
CA VAL A 198 -12.55 -24.50 -10.75
C VAL A 198 -13.17 -25.11 -11.98
N ARG A 199 -12.87 -24.56 -13.15
CA ARG A 199 -13.43 -24.99 -14.43
C ARG A 199 -12.39 -24.91 -15.54
N THR A 200 -12.59 -25.68 -16.59
CA THR A 200 -11.82 -25.56 -17.83
C THR A 200 -12.41 -24.45 -18.70
N ALA A 201 -11.59 -23.54 -19.22
CA ALA A 201 -11.98 -22.44 -20.09
C ALA A 201 -11.04 -22.39 -21.31
N GLY A 202 -11.35 -23.19 -22.34
CA GLY A 202 -10.50 -23.37 -23.51
C GLY A 202 -9.20 -24.08 -23.16
N ASP A 203 -8.07 -23.42 -23.41
CA ASP A 203 -6.71 -23.89 -23.09
C ASP A 203 -6.21 -23.44 -21.70
N MET A 204 -7.12 -22.86 -20.91
CA MET A 204 -6.82 -22.35 -19.58
C MET A 204 -7.66 -23.08 -18.52
N LEU A 205 -7.09 -23.21 -17.32
CA LEU A 205 -7.83 -23.53 -16.12
C LEU A 205 -8.26 -22.20 -15.46
N LEU A 206 -9.56 -22.04 -15.21
CA LEU A 206 -10.15 -20.90 -14.50
C LEU A 206 -10.39 -21.28 -13.05
N ILE A 207 -9.83 -20.52 -12.14
CA ILE A 207 -10.02 -20.65 -10.70
C ILE A 207 -10.65 -19.34 -10.20
N GLU A 208 -11.76 -19.44 -9.52
CA GLU A 208 -12.46 -18.30 -8.94
C GLU A 208 -12.58 -18.47 -7.43
N ILE A 209 -12.23 -17.43 -6.71
CA ILE A 209 -12.37 -17.33 -5.25
C ILE A 209 -13.30 -16.18 -4.98
N TRP A 210 -14.49 -16.48 -4.48
CA TRP A 210 -15.55 -15.54 -4.19
C TRP A 210 -15.70 -15.36 -2.68
N ASP A 211 -16.00 -14.12 -2.26
CA ASP A 211 -16.43 -13.79 -0.91
C ASP A 211 -17.64 -12.86 -0.91
N ASN A 212 -18.44 -12.93 0.15
CA ASN A 212 -19.59 -12.06 0.38
C ASN A 212 -19.29 -10.88 1.31
N GLY A 213 -18.02 -10.46 1.35
CA GLY A 213 -17.55 -9.33 2.15
C GLY A 213 -18.04 -7.97 1.67
N PRO A 214 -17.53 -6.88 2.23
CA PRO A 214 -17.98 -5.52 1.93
C PRO A 214 -17.68 -5.04 0.50
N GLY A 215 -16.83 -5.78 -0.22
CA GLY A 215 -16.39 -5.41 -1.56
C GLY A 215 -15.20 -4.45 -1.56
N ILE A 216 -14.67 -4.21 -2.77
CA ILE A 216 -13.53 -3.32 -3.02
C ILE A 216 -14.04 -2.14 -3.86
N PRO A 217 -13.88 -0.88 -3.40
CA PRO A 217 -14.23 0.31 -4.17
C PRO A 217 -13.60 0.32 -5.56
N ALA A 218 -14.35 0.78 -6.57
CA ALA A 218 -13.92 0.69 -7.97
C ALA A 218 -12.61 1.43 -8.27
N ASP A 219 -12.36 2.54 -7.60
CA ASP A 219 -11.14 3.35 -7.69
C ASP A 219 -9.92 2.64 -7.11
N LEU A 220 -10.11 1.66 -6.22
CA LEU A 220 -9.03 0.89 -5.61
C LEU A 220 -8.73 -0.41 -6.36
N GLN A 221 -9.67 -0.97 -7.13
CA GLN A 221 -9.50 -2.27 -7.78
C GLN A 221 -8.29 -2.36 -8.71
N ALA A 222 -7.90 -1.27 -9.35
CA ALA A 222 -6.70 -1.22 -10.18
C ALA A 222 -5.41 -1.23 -9.34
N ARG A 223 -5.47 -0.74 -8.10
CA ARG A 223 -4.32 -0.53 -7.24
C ARG A 223 -4.04 -1.66 -6.26
N ILE A 224 -5.00 -2.55 -6.02
CA ILE A 224 -4.84 -3.64 -5.02
C ILE A 224 -3.69 -4.60 -5.31
N PHE A 225 -3.19 -4.63 -6.55
CA PHE A 225 -2.03 -5.44 -6.95
C PHE A 225 -0.71 -4.65 -6.87
N GLU A 226 -0.74 -3.36 -6.49
CA GLU A 226 0.47 -2.57 -6.25
C GLU A 226 1.16 -3.06 -4.96
N PRO A 227 2.50 -3.19 -4.95
CA PRO A 227 3.23 -3.52 -3.73
C PRO A 227 2.93 -2.52 -2.62
N PHE A 228 2.80 -3.02 -1.39
CA PHE A 228 2.51 -2.23 -0.17
C PHE A 228 1.15 -1.53 -0.14
N PHE A 229 0.30 -1.72 -1.14
CA PHE A 229 -1.06 -1.19 -1.09
C PHE A 229 -1.91 -2.02 -0.12
N THR A 230 -2.47 -1.35 0.87
CA THR A 230 -3.38 -1.96 1.86
C THR A 230 -4.40 -0.95 2.36
N THR A 231 -5.62 -1.40 2.56
CA THR A 231 -6.70 -0.67 3.23
C THR A 231 -6.86 -1.08 4.70
N LYS A 232 -6.04 -2.05 5.15
CA LYS A 232 -6.04 -2.52 6.55
C LYS A 232 -5.35 -1.51 7.47
N ALA A 233 -5.68 -1.56 8.76
CA ALA A 233 -5.04 -0.71 9.77
C ALA A 233 -3.51 -0.91 9.78
N PRO A 234 -2.72 0.13 10.11
CA PRO A 234 -1.28 0.03 10.23
C PRO A 234 -0.86 -1.15 11.12
N GLY A 235 0.01 -2.02 10.59
CA GLY A 235 0.47 -3.23 11.28
C GLY A 235 -0.38 -4.49 11.06
N SER A 236 -1.57 -4.40 10.46
CA SER A 236 -2.45 -5.54 10.20
C SER A 236 -2.23 -6.21 8.84
N GLY A 237 -1.32 -5.67 8.02
CA GLY A 237 -0.96 -6.25 6.74
C GLY A 237 0.03 -5.37 6.00
N LEU A 238 1.01 -5.98 5.35
CA LEU A 238 2.08 -5.28 4.62
C LEU A 238 1.67 -4.87 3.19
N GLY A 239 0.47 -5.26 2.71
CA GLY A 239 0.04 -4.98 1.35
C GLY A 239 0.83 -5.73 0.26
N LEU A 240 1.44 -6.88 0.61
CA LEU A 240 2.27 -7.66 -0.31
C LEU A 240 1.56 -8.91 -0.87
N GLY A 241 0.44 -9.33 -0.29
CA GLY A 241 -0.21 -10.59 -0.63
C GLY A 241 -0.67 -10.65 -2.09
N LEU A 242 -1.38 -9.64 -2.56
CA LEU A 242 -1.91 -9.61 -3.94
C LEU A 242 -0.84 -9.32 -5.00
N ASP A 243 0.22 -8.59 -4.66
CA ASP A 243 1.38 -8.44 -5.53
C ASP A 243 2.09 -9.79 -5.74
N VAL A 244 2.29 -10.56 -4.66
CA VAL A 244 2.84 -11.92 -4.75
C VAL A 244 1.96 -12.82 -5.62
N VAL A 245 0.63 -12.75 -5.46
CA VAL A 245 -0.32 -13.48 -6.32
C VAL A 245 -0.11 -13.12 -7.80
N ASN A 246 -0.11 -11.83 -8.13
CA ASN A 246 0.06 -11.38 -9.50
C ASN A 246 1.38 -11.85 -10.11
N ARG A 247 2.47 -11.77 -9.36
CA ARG A 247 3.79 -12.22 -9.79
C ARG A 247 3.84 -13.73 -10.04
N ILE A 248 3.37 -14.53 -9.10
CA ILE A 248 3.39 -16.00 -9.23
C ILE A 248 2.52 -16.44 -10.41
N VAL A 249 1.33 -15.88 -10.55
CA VAL A 249 0.44 -16.20 -11.66
C VAL A 249 1.06 -15.83 -13.00
N ARG A 250 1.71 -14.67 -13.11
CA ARG A 250 2.46 -14.27 -14.32
C ARG A 250 3.65 -15.17 -14.61
N MET A 251 4.37 -15.64 -13.59
CA MET A 251 5.46 -16.61 -13.75
C MET A 251 4.96 -17.93 -14.39
N HIS A 252 3.73 -18.30 -14.10
CA HIS A 252 3.04 -19.43 -14.72
C HIS A 252 2.35 -19.07 -16.07
N ARG A 253 2.67 -17.91 -16.67
CA ARG A 253 2.04 -17.39 -17.90
C ARG A 253 0.53 -17.24 -17.81
N GLY A 254 0.02 -17.12 -16.60
CA GLY A 254 -1.37 -16.87 -16.29
C GLY A 254 -1.64 -15.38 -16.07
N PHE A 255 -2.86 -15.08 -15.69
CA PHE A 255 -3.26 -13.74 -15.27
C PHE A 255 -4.32 -13.80 -14.16
N VAL A 256 -4.33 -12.79 -13.33
CA VAL A 256 -5.28 -12.61 -12.23
C VAL A 256 -6.07 -11.33 -12.46
N THR A 257 -7.37 -11.40 -12.21
CA THR A 257 -8.28 -10.25 -12.28
C THR A 257 -9.20 -10.23 -11.06
N VAL A 258 -9.79 -9.08 -10.78
CA VAL A 258 -10.78 -8.91 -9.72
C VAL A 258 -12.04 -8.27 -10.28
N GLN A 259 -13.18 -8.72 -9.80
CA GLN A 259 -14.48 -8.09 -9.98
C GLN A 259 -15.10 -7.95 -8.61
N SER A 260 -15.46 -6.74 -8.20
CA SER A 260 -15.98 -6.52 -6.87
C SER A 260 -17.06 -5.45 -6.83
N LYS A 261 -18.07 -5.71 -6.04
CA LYS A 261 -19.13 -4.80 -5.62
C LYS A 261 -19.49 -5.11 -4.16
N PRO A 262 -20.21 -4.25 -3.45
CA PRO A 262 -20.63 -4.52 -2.09
C PRO A 262 -21.37 -5.86 -1.97
N GLY A 263 -20.92 -6.74 -1.09
CA GLY A 263 -21.50 -8.07 -0.86
C GLY A 263 -21.01 -9.15 -1.81
N GLU A 264 -20.08 -8.84 -2.73
CA GLU A 264 -19.60 -9.82 -3.71
C GLU A 264 -18.23 -9.41 -4.26
N THR A 265 -17.20 -10.16 -3.92
CA THR A 265 -15.86 -10.02 -4.53
C THR A 265 -15.45 -11.33 -5.16
N CYS A 266 -14.92 -11.27 -6.37
CA CYS A 266 -14.41 -12.43 -7.10
C CYS A 266 -12.97 -12.14 -7.56
N PHE A 267 -12.04 -12.95 -7.10
CA PHE A 267 -10.71 -13.06 -7.71
C PHE A 267 -10.70 -14.21 -8.69
N GLN A 268 -10.35 -13.93 -9.95
CA GLN A 268 -10.22 -14.91 -11.02
C GLN A 268 -8.75 -15.11 -11.36
N VAL A 269 -8.27 -16.35 -11.23
CA VAL A 269 -6.94 -16.78 -11.69
C VAL A 269 -7.11 -17.68 -12.91
N ARG A 270 -6.34 -17.41 -13.96
CA ARG A 270 -6.30 -18.26 -15.16
C ARG A 270 -4.89 -18.75 -15.39
N LEU A 271 -4.75 -20.08 -15.49
CA LEU A 271 -3.49 -20.77 -15.71
C LEU A 271 -3.55 -21.57 -17.00
N PRO A 272 -2.51 -21.55 -17.85
CA PRO A 272 -2.48 -22.39 -19.05
C PRO A 272 -2.38 -23.86 -18.66
N LEU A 273 -3.16 -24.72 -19.34
CA LEU A 273 -3.14 -26.17 -19.13
C LEU A 273 -1.82 -26.82 -19.57
N GLN A 274 -1.17 -26.25 -20.59
CA GLN A 274 0.14 -26.67 -21.06
C GLN A 274 1.12 -25.51 -20.98
N GLN A 275 2.19 -25.65 -20.22
CA GLN A 275 3.31 -24.75 -20.34
C GLN A 275 4.15 -25.18 -21.56
N VAL A 276 4.13 -24.39 -22.64
CA VAL A 276 5.11 -24.54 -23.71
C VAL A 276 6.48 -24.26 -23.12
N GLN A 277 7.32 -25.28 -23.00
CA GLN A 277 8.74 -25.11 -22.63
C GLN A 277 9.34 -24.08 -23.59
N ALA A 278 9.78 -22.94 -23.04
CA ALA A 278 10.66 -22.07 -23.81
C ALA A 278 12.02 -22.75 -23.90
N TYR A 279 12.45 -23.01 -25.13
CA TYR A 279 13.82 -23.41 -25.48
C TYR A 279 14.82 -22.29 -25.16
#